data_f27d3dd6417b4e013410807eb6f0692d
#
_entry.id   f27d3dd6417b4e013410807eb6f0692d
#
_cell.length_a   1.000
_cell.length_b   1.000
_cell.length_c   1.000
_cell.angle_alpha   90.00
_cell.angle_beta   90.00
_cell.angle_gamma   90.00
#
_symmetry.space_group_name_H-M   'P 1'
#
loop_
_entity.id
_entity.type
_entity.pdbx_description
1 polymer ?
#
loop_
_entity_poly.entity_id
_entity_poly.type
_entity_poly.pdbx_seq_one_letter_code
_entity_poly.pdbx_strand_id
1 'polypeptide(L)'
;MSSARQRTPVVPLEAGAGPENPPCPACGEPLFGWIGARPGLAGSVRRCESCGLAVVGSPGSAAEALRELDRLGGERLRFANRGAFSAWIGGGGWAGLEPGARYLYTVESVRRLVAQRDQVVRRTRWSPGASVATMWQTLLNSATFGHNLAHGTATRATKSWQRRIDWLTVAILAIPAFLLALALESLGVLSGRGSVISIETEPL
;
A
#
# COMPACT_ATOMS: atom_id res chain seq x y z
N MET A 1 13.74 -19.49 33.61
CA MET A 1 13.98 -20.05 32.27
C MET A 1 13.72 -18.96 31.26
N SER A 2 14.79 -18.30 30.81
CA SER A 2 14.75 -17.10 29.98
C SER A 2 14.69 -17.53 28.51
N SER A 3 13.52 -17.39 27.85
CA SER A 3 13.37 -17.68 26.42
C SER A 3 13.81 -16.44 25.63
N ALA A 4 15.02 -16.50 25.11
CA ALA A 4 15.54 -15.48 24.21
C ALA A 4 14.65 -15.37 22.99
N ARG A 5 14.05 -14.21 22.78
CA ARG A 5 13.33 -13.85 21.54
C ARG A 5 14.34 -13.88 20.39
N GLN A 6 14.30 -14.91 19.59
CA GLN A 6 15.00 -14.92 18.31
C GLN A 6 14.41 -13.82 17.44
N ARG A 7 15.11 -12.70 17.36
CA ARG A 7 14.88 -11.71 16.29
C ARG A 7 15.26 -12.40 14.99
N THR A 8 14.27 -12.62 14.14
CA THR A 8 14.53 -13.06 12.77
C THR A 8 15.46 -12.02 12.12
N PRO A 9 16.65 -12.41 11.67
CA PRO A 9 17.56 -11.47 11.03
C PRO A 9 16.85 -10.90 9.81
N VAL A 10 16.85 -9.57 9.70
CA VAL A 10 16.55 -8.88 8.45
C VAL A 10 17.70 -9.24 7.53
N VAL A 11 17.47 -10.22 6.65
CA VAL A 11 18.42 -10.55 5.59
C VAL A 11 18.54 -9.29 4.74
N PRO A 12 19.72 -8.66 4.65
CA PRO A 12 19.94 -7.61 3.67
C PRO A 12 19.60 -8.22 2.31
N LEU A 13 18.75 -7.57 1.52
CA LEU A 13 18.60 -7.89 0.11
C LEU A 13 19.98 -7.67 -0.52
N GLU A 14 20.76 -8.75 -0.63
CA GLU A 14 21.92 -8.74 -1.50
C GLU A 14 21.41 -8.33 -2.87
N ALA A 15 21.98 -7.24 -3.39
CA ALA A 15 21.78 -6.78 -4.74
C ALA A 15 22.44 -7.82 -5.67
N GLY A 16 21.84 -9.01 -5.71
CA GLY A 16 22.16 -10.02 -6.71
C GLY A 16 21.86 -9.40 -8.08
N ALA A 17 22.87 -9.32 -8.92
CA ALA A 17 22.77 -9.00 -10.33
C ALA A 17 21.90 -10.08 -11.02
N GLY A 18 20.57 -9.98 -10.81
CA GLY A 18 19.54 -10.70 -11.55
C GLY A 18 19.12 -9.86 -12.75
N PRO A 19 18.40 -10.44 -13.71
CA PRO A 19 18.04 -9.80 -14.95
C PRO A 19 17.49 -8.41 -14.70
N GLU A 20 17.96 -7.47 -15.49
CA GLU A 20 17.67 -6.04 -15.52
C GLU A 20 16.35 -5.66 -14.85
N ASN A 21 16.39 -4.69 -13.94
CA ASN A 21 15.20 -4.21 -13.26
C ASN A 21 14.11 -3.93 -14.30
N PRO A 22 12.98 -4.65 -14.25
CA PRO A 22 11.99 -4.56 -15.32
C PRO A 22 11.43 -3.14 -15.42
N PRO A 23 11.02 -2.70 -16.61
CA PRO A 23 10.50 -1.37 -16.80
C PRO A 23 9.15 -1.17 -16.08
N CYS A 24 8.95 0.02 -15.57
CA CYS A 24 7.71 0.45 -14.96
C CYS A 24 6.62 0.62 -16.02
N PRO A 25 5.43 -0.01 -15.88
CA PRO A 25 4.36 0.12 -16.86
C PRO A 25 3.79 1.55 -16.99
N ALA A 26 4.01 2.43 -16.02
CA ALA A 26 3.52 3.80 -16.06
C ALA A 26 4.49 4.78 -16.75
N CYS A 27 5.81 4.57 -16.66
CA CYS A 27 6.78 5.55 -17.14
C CYS A 27 8.02 4.97 -17.82
N GLY A 28 8.16 3.64 -17.89
CA GLY A 28 9.31 2.98 -18.53
C GLY A 28 10.57 2.89 -17.65
N GLU A 29 10.68 3.67 -16.59
CA GLU A 29 11.82 3.66 -15.68
C GLU A 29 11.94 2.34 -14.91
N PRO A 30 13.13 1.95 -14.44
CA PRO A 30 13.32 0.67 -13.77
C PRO A 30 12.56 0.55 -12.46
N LEU A 31 12.11 -0.68 -12.15
CA LEU A 31 11.47 -1.04 -10.88
C LEU A 31 12.50 -1.64 -9.92
N PHE A 32 12.57 -1.10 -8.71
CA PHE A 32 13.48 -1.57 -7.65
C PHE A 32 12.72 -2.34 -6.55
N GLY A 33 13.40 -3.24 -5.86
CA GLY A 33 12.82 -3.97 -4.74
C GLY A 33 12.38 -3.03 -3.61
N TRP A 34 11.14 -3.21 -3.12
CA TRP A 34 10.61 -2.44 -2.00
C TRP A 34 10.23 -3.32 -0.80
N ILE A 35 9.47 -4.38 -1.03
CA ILE A 35 9.04 -5.31 0.02
C ILE A 35 9.34 -6.72 -0.48
N GLY A 36 10.04 -7.52 0.33
CA GLY A 36 10.26 -8.94 0.05
C GLY A 36 8.96 -9.73 0.04
N ALA A 37 9.00 -10.93 -0.53
CA ALA A 37 7.88 -11.85 -0.54
C ALA A 37 7.38 -12.10 0.90
N ARG A 38 6.07 -12.01 1.11
CA ARG A 38 5.42 -12.21 2.42
C ARG A 38 4.18 -13.08 2.27
N PRO A 39 3.78 -13.81 3.33
CA PRO A 39 2.50 -14.50 3.35
C PRO A 39 1.35 -13.51 3.08
N GLY A 40 0.46 -13.86 2.16
CA GLY A 40 -0.67 -13.01 1.76
C GLY A 40 -0.41 -12.09 0.56
N LEU A 41 0.84 -11.93 0.12
CA LEU A 41 1.16 -11.26 -1.14
C LEU A 41 1.49 -12.28 -2.23
N ALA A 42 1.09 -12.00 -3.46
CA ALA A 42 1.35 -12.85 -4.63
C ALA A 42 2.83 -12.84 -5.09
N GLY A 43 3.72 -12.25 -4.29
CA GLY A 43 5.16 -12.16 -4.57
C GLY A 43 5.83 -10.99 -3.85
N SER A 44 7.06 -10.69 -4.24
CA SER A 44 7.76 -9.47 -3.82
C SER A 44 7.14 -8.23 -4.45
N VAL A 45 7.26 -7.10 -3.77
CA VAL A 45 6.80 -5.81 -4.29
C VAL A 45 8.00 -5.02 -4.78
N ARG A 46 7.91 -4.56 -6.02
CA ARG A 46 8.88 -3.63 -6.63
C ARG A 46 8.25 -2.26 -6.80
N ARG A 47 9.04 -1.21 -6.75
CA ARG A 47 8.57 0.17 -6.93
C ARG A 47 9.37 0.93 -7.97
N CYS A 48 8.73 1.84 -8.64
CA CYS A 48 9.38 2.86 -9.46
C CYS A 48 9.73 4.07 -8.57
N GLU A 49 10.96 4.54 -8.64
CA GLU A 49 11.38 5.73 -7.89
C GLU A 49 10.93 7.03 -8.55
N SER A 50 10.75 7.03 -9.85
CA SER A 50 10.31 8.21 -10.63
C SER A 50 8.82 8.52 -10.44
N CYS A 51 7.91 7.57 -10.68
CA CYS A 51 6.46 7.81 -10.58
C CYS A 51 5.82 7.22 -9.33
N GLY A 52 6.55 6.43 -8.54
CA GLY A 52 6.07 5.83 -7.31
C GLY A 52 5.13 4.64 -7.49
N LEU A 53 4.79 4.20 -8.71
CA LEU A 53 4.03 2.97 -8.92
C LEU A 53 4.76 1.80 -8.26
N ALA A 54 4.01 0.96 -7.54
CA ALA A 54 4.56 -0.32 -7.11
C ALA A 54 3.77 -1.49 -7.72
N VAL A 55 4.48 -2.60 -7.95
CA VAL A 55 3.95 -3.80 -8.60
C VAL A 55 4.22 -4.99 -7.71
N VAL A 56 3.20 -5.80 -7.49
CA VAL A 56 3.27 -7.06 -6.73
C VAL A 56 3.52 -8.20 -7.72
N GLY A 57 4.58 -8.97 -7.47
CA GLY A 57 4.98 -10.05 -8.36
C GLY A 57 5.66 -9.58 -9.65
N SER A 58 5.31 -10.19 -10.77
CA SER A 58 5.86 -9.83 -12.07
C SER A 58 5.21 -8.57 -12.63
N PRO A 59 6.00 -7.61 -13.14
CA PRO A 59 5.45 -6.43 -13.79
C PRO A 59 4.70 -6.85 -15.06
N GLY A 60 3.51 -6.26 -15.22
CA GLY A 60 2.72 -6.39 -16.42
C GLY A 60 2.94 -5.23 -17.39
N SER A 61 2.12 -5.20 -18.44
CA SER A 61 2.11 -4.09 -19.39
C SER A 61 1.36 -2.86 -18.86
N ALA A 62 1.58 -1.71 -19.51
CA ALA A 62 0.79 -0.50 -19.26
C ALA A 62 -0.72 -0.72 -19.46
N ALA A 63 -1.09 -1.52 -20.46
CA ALA A 63 -2.48 -1.86 -20.72
C ALA A 63 -3.11 -2.70 -19.59
N GLU A 64 -2.34 -3.56 -18.92
CA GLU A 64 -2.81 -4.30 -17.76
C GLU A 64 -2.98 -3.39 -16.56
N ALA A 65 -2.03 -2.48 -16.30
CA ALA A 65 -2.13 -1.51 -15.23
C ALA A 65 -3.33 -0.58 -15.41
N LEU A 66 -3.61 -0.16 -16.64
CA LEU A 66 -4.78 0.64 -16.98
C LEU A 66 -6.10 -0.13 -16.79
N ARG A 67 -6.17 -1.41 -17.23
CA ARG A 67 -7.37 -2.24 -16.99
C ARG A 67 -7.65 -2.46 -15.50
N GLU A 68 -6.59 -2.64 -14.70
CA GLU A 68 -6.74 -2.74 -13.25
C GLU A 68 -7.23 -1.42 -12.65
N LEU A 69 -6.70 -0.30 -13.13
CA LEU A 69 -7.12 1.03 -12.73
C LEU A 69 -8.60 1.28 -13.04
N ASP A 70 -9.07 0.88 -14.22
CA ASP A 70 -10.50 1.02 -14.64
C ASP A 70 -11.45 0.26 -13.70
N ARG A 71 -11.01 -0.87 -13.13
CA ARG A 71 -11.81 -1.63 -12.15
C ARG A 71 -12.02 -0.88 -10.83
N LEU A 72 -11.20 0.14 -10.55
CA LEU A 72 -11.30 0.93 -9.33
C LEU A 72 -12.36 2.03 -9.39
N GLY A 73 -13.08 2.22 -10.50
CA GLY A 73 -14.23 3.10 -10.50
C GLY A 73 -14.50 3.97 -11.75
N GLY A 74 -14.04 3.62 -12.93
CA GLY A 74 -14.34 4.34 -14.16
C GLY A 74 -13.86 5.80 -14.14
N GLU A 75 -14.78 6.78 -14.29
CA GLU A 75 -14.44 8.22 -14.31
C GLU A 75 -13.95 8.77 -12.95
N ARG A 76 -14.24 8.07 -11.85
CA ARG A 76 -13.83 8.45 -10.51
C ARG A 76 -13.06 7.30 -9.86
N LEU A 77 -11.76 7.30 -10.08
CA LEU A 77 -10.84 6.31 -9.53
C LEU A 77 -10.62 6.53 -8.03
N ARG A 78 -10.86 5.52 -7.20
CA ARG A 78 -10.58 5.58 -5.77
C ARG A 78 -9.65 4.46 -5.36
N PHE A 79 -8.53 4.81 -4.73
CA PHE A 79 -7.51 3.83 -4.33
C PHE A 79 -6.71 4.28 -3.11
N ALA A 80 -6.07 3.30 -2.46
CA ALA A 80 -5.08 3.55 -1.42
C ALA A 80 -3.79 4.11 -2.06
N ASN A 81 -3.40 5.32 -1.63
CA ASN A 81 -2.25 6.02 -2.19
C ASN A 81 -0.94 5.44 -1.63
N ARG A 82 -0.18 4.77 -2.48
CA ARG A 82 1.14 4.25 -2.10
C ARG A 82 2.13 5.37 -1.71
N GLY A 83 1.95 6.59 -2.20
CA GLY A 83 2.75 7.76 -1.83
C GLY A 83 2.39 8.36 -0.46
N ALA A 84 1.41 7.81 0.25
CA ALA A 84 0.94 8.30 1.54
C ALA A 84 1.93 8.05 2.69
N PHE A 85 1.76 8.82 3.77
CA PHE A 85 2.47 8.60 5.03
C PHE A 85 2.22 7.20 5.60
N SER A 86 0.98 6.69 5.50
CA SER A 86 0.63 5.35 5.97
C SER A 86 1.42 4.25 5.26
N ALA A 87 1.70 4.40 3.96
CA ALA A 87 2.50 3.45 3.21
C ALA A 87 3.99 3.51 3.61
N TRP A 88 4.49 4.71 3.91
CA TRP A 88 5.86 4.90 4.37
C TRP A 88 6.07 4.34 5.79
N ILE A 89 5.18 4.67 6.73
CA ILE A 89 5.24 4.18 8.12
C ILE A 89 5.01 2.67 8.19
N GLY A 90 3.99 2.19 7.47
CA GLY A 90 3.57 0.79 7.52
C GLY A 90 4.49 -0.17 6.78
N GLY A 91 5.16 0.29 5.73
CA GLY A 91 5.96 -0.60 4.89
C GLY A 91 5.19 -1.87 4.51
N GLY A 92 5.70 -3.04 4.88
CA GLY A 92 4.98 -4.30 4.66
C GLY A 92 3.75 -4.54 5.54
N GLY A 93 3.56 -3.75 6.59
CA GLY A 93 2.34 -3.72 7.42
C GLY A 93 1.28 -2.73 6.94
N TRP A 94 1.52 -2.03 5.83
CA TRP A 94 0.58 -1.04 5.31
C TRP A 94 -0.78 -1.66 4.95
N ALA A 95 -1.86 -1.09 5.47
CA ALA A 95 -3.22 -1.59 5.27
C ALA A 95 -3.69 -1.57 3.81
N GLY A 96 -3.08 -0.72 2.97
CA GLY A 96 -3.34 -0.67 1.54
C GLY A 96 -2.72 -1.81 0.71
N LEU A 97 -1.94 -2.70 1.34
CA LEU A 97 -1.49 -3.95 0.72
C LEU A 97 -2.61 -4.99 0.78
N GLU A 98 -3.60 -4.83 -0.07
CA GLU A 98 -4.72 -5.78 -0.15
C GLU A 98 -4.33 -7.07 -0.87
N PRO A 99 -4.90 -8.23 -0.47
CA PRO A 99 -4.71 -9.48 -1.18
C PRO A 99 -5.21 -9.36 -2.62
N GLY A 100 -4.40 -9.80 -3.56
CA GLY A 100 -4.78 -9.75 -4.98
C GLY A 100 -4.53 -8.40 -5.67
N ALA A 101 -4.19 -7.34 -4.93
CA ALA A 101 -3.74 -6.09 -5.56
C ALA A 101 -2.43 -6.34 -6.32
N ARG A 102 -2.44 -6.10 -7.62
CA ARG A 102 -1.25 -6.25 -8.48
C ARG A 102 -0.49 -4.93 -8.62
N TYR A 103 -1.19 -3.82 -8.59
CA TYR A 103 -0.63 -2.48 -8.71
C TYR A 103 -1.02 -1.61 -7.53
N LEU A 104 -0.06 -0.86 -7.02
CA LEU A 104 -0.26 0.10 -5.94
C LEU A 104 0.08 1.49 -6.49
N TYR A 105 -0.94 2.29 -6.64
CA TYR A 105 -0.86 3.56 -7.37
C TYR A 105 -0.44 4.73 -6.48
N THR A 106 0.17 5.72 -7.12
CA THR A 106 0.33 7.10 -6.63
C THR A 106 -0.41 8.04 -7.57
N VAL A 107 -0.62 9.28 -7.17
CA VAL A 107 -1.20 10.32 -8.06
C VAL A 107 -0.39 10.45 -9.34
N GLU A 108 0.95 10.46 -9.21
CA GLU A 108 1.86 10.63 -10.33
C GLU A 108 1.83 9.42 -11.28
N SER A 109 1.78 8.19 -10.76
CA SER A 109 1.67 7.01 -11.62
C SER A 109 0.35 6.96 -12.38
N VAL A 110 -0.75 7.40 -11.75
CA VAL A 110 -2.06 7.50 -12.43
C VAL A 110 -2.00 8.55 -13.53
N ARG A 111 -1.43 9.74 -13.27
CA ARG A 111 -1.27 10.78 -14.31
C ARG A 111 -0.56 10.25 -15.54
N ARG A 112 0.54 9.52 -15.36
CA ARG A 112 1.33 8.95 -16.47
C ARG A 112 0.58 7.84 -17.19
N LEU A 113 -0.19 7.03 -16.48
CA LEU A 113 -0.98 5.96 -17.07
C LEU A 113 -2.15 6.53 -17.91
N VAL A 114 -2.92 7.46 -17.37
CA VAL A 114 -4.08 8.01 -18.08
C VAL A 114 -3.66 8.87 -19.28
N ALA A 115 -2.49 9.54 -19.19
CA ALA A 115 -1.92 10.27 -20.33
C ALA A 115 -1.63 9.36 -21.54
N GLN A 116 -1.40 8.06 -21.35
CA GLN A 116 -1.23 7.09 -22.45
C GLN A 116 -2.55 6.80 -23.20
N ARG A 117 -3.68 7.32 -22.71
CA ARG A 117 -5.03 7.23 -23.32
C ARG A 117 -5.59 8.60 -23.70
N ASP A 118 -4.74 9.60 -23.85
CA ASP A 118 -5.15 10.98 -24.13
C ASP A 118 -6.15 11.51 -23.07
N GLN A 119 -5.90 11.16 -21.80
CA GLN A 119 -6.68 11.64 -20.67
C GLN A 119 -5.79 12.42 -19.69
N VAL A 120 -6.38 13.38 -19.00
CA VAL A 120 -5.73 14.16 -17.96
C VAL A 120 -6.43 13.99 -16.61
N VAL A 121 -5.65 14.11 -15.55
CA VAL A 121 -6.21 14.20 -14.19
C VAL A 121 -6.74 15.61 -13.98
N ARG A 122 -8.06 15.75 -13.98
CA ARG A 122 -8.74 17.01 -13.74
C ARG A 122 -8.71 17.41 -12.27
N ARG A 123 -9.00 16.45 -11.39
CA ARG A 123 -9.12 16.72 -9.97
C ARG A 123 -8.66 15.55 -9.13
N THR A 124 -7.95 15.87 -8.08
CA THR A 124 -7.59 14.91 -6.99
C THR A 124 -8.32 15.34 -5.73
N ARG A 125 -9.05 14.43 -5.13
CA ARG A 125 -9.75 14.65 -3.87
C ARG A 125 -9.27 13.62 -2.85
N TRP A 126 -9.17 14.05 -1.64
CA TRP A 126 -8.87 13.21 -0.50
C TRP A 126 -10.16 12.66 0.13
N SER A 127 -10.12 11.42 0.63
CA SER A 127 -11.23 10.74 1.30
C SER A 127 -10.94 10.62 2.81
N PRO A 128 -11.39 11.60 3.65
CA PRO A 128 -10.93 11.73 5.04
C PRO A 128 -11.15 10.47 5.88
N GLY A 129 -12.38 9.98 5.93
CA GLY A 129 -12.72 8.82 6.76
C GLY A 129 -11.97 7.55 6.36
N ALA A 130 -11.88 7.28 5.05
CA ALA A 130 -11.14 6.11 4.56
C ALA A 130 -9.63 6.24 4.79
N SER A 131 -9.08 7.45 4.68
CA SER A 131 -7.67 7.70 4.93
C SER A 131 -7.30 7.49 6.40
N VAL A 132 -8.09 8.04 7.32
CA VAL A 132 -7.91 7.81 8.77
C VAL A 132 -8.03 6.33 9.10
N ALA A 133 -9.03 5.62 8.54
CA ALA A 133 -9.19 4.19 8.75
C ALA A 133 -7.98 3.38 8.24
N THR A 134 -7.43 3.73 7.07
CA THR A 134 -6.23 3.09 6.51
C THR A 134 -5.01 3.33 7.39
N MET A 135 -4.80 4.56 7.88
CA MET A 135 -3.70 4.89 8.79
C MET A 135 -3.87 4.14 10.12
N TRP A 136 -5.06 4.16 10.71
CA TRP A 136 -5.39 3.46 11.94
C TRP A 136 -5.10 1.96 11.84
N GLN A 137 -5.61 1.30 10.80
CA GLN A 137 -5.32 -0.11 10.56
C GLN A 137 -3.82 -0.37 10.35
N THR A 138 -3.12 0.51 9.67
CA THR A 138 -1.66 0.41 9.47
C THR A 138 -0.91 0.43 10.81
N LEU A 139 -1.31 1.31 11.73
CA LEU A 139 -0.74 1.37 13.08
C LEU A 139 -1.03 0.09 13.87
N LEU A 140 -2.26 -0.42 13.80
CA LEU A 140 -2.63 -1.68 14.45
C LEU A 140 -1.86 -2.88 13.86
N ASN A 141 -1.65 -2.92 12.56
CA ASN A 141 -0.86 -3.97 11.90
C ASN A 141 0.59 -4.04 12.41
N SER A 142 1.12 -2.93 12.92
CA SER A 142 2.48 -2.90 13.50
C SER A 142 2.54 -3.57 14.87
N ALA A 143 1.41 -3.71 15.56
CA ALA A 143 1.30 -4.28 16.91
C ALA A 143 0.64 -5.66 16.94
N THR A 144 0.07 -6.13 15.82
CA THR A 144 -0.67 -7.40 15.72
C THR A 144 0.07 -8.44 14.87
N PHE A 145 -0.19 -9.72 15.12
CA PHE A 145 0.31 -10.83 14.30
C PHE A 145 -0.48 -10.96 12.98
N GLY A 146 -1.78 -10.70 13.04
CA GLY A 146 -2.67 -10.66 11.88
C GLY A 146 -2.59 -9.32 11.14
N HIS A 147 -2.77 -9.37 9.82
CA HIS A 147 -2.81 -8.18 9.00
C HIS A 147 -4.26 -7.82 8.68
N ASN A 148 -4.63 -6.54 8.75
CA ASN A 148 -5.97 -6.00 8.45
C ASN A 148 -7.13 -6.62 9.28
N LEU A 149 -6.86 -6.98 10.52
CA LEU A 149 -7.84 -7.61 11.42
C LEU A 149 -9.09 -6.74 11.63
N ALA A 150 -8.93 -5.46 11.89
CA ALA A 150 -10.05 -4.56 12.18
C ALA A 150 -10.87 -4.23 10.91
N HIS A 151 -10.31 -4.35 9.71
CA HIS A 151 -11.04 -4.23 8.45
C HIS A 151 -11.82 -5.51 8.06
N GLY A 152 -11.75 -6.58 8.86
CA GLY A 152 -12.40 -7.85 8.54
C GLY A 152 -11.78 -8.63 7.37
N THR A 153 -10.74 -8.10 6.76
CA THR A 153 -10.00 -8.69 5.62
C THR A 153 -8.70 -9.34 6.08
N ALA A 154 -8.76 -10.07 7.22
CA ALA A 154 -7.56 -10.71 7.78
C ALA A 154 -6.87 -11.59 6.72
N THR A 155 -5.70 -11.15 6.29
CA THR A 155 -4.96 -11.76 5.16
C THR A 155 -3.91 -12.75 5.61
N ARG A 156 -3.66 -12.82 6.92
CA ARG A 156 -2.66 -13.70 7.52
C ARG A 156 -3.32 -14.72 8.43
N ALA A 157 -3.13 -16.01 8.13
CA ALA A 157 -3.54 -17.08 9.01
C ALA A 157 -2.76 -16.98 10.34
N THR A 158 -3.47 -16.80 11.45
CA THR A 158 -2.90 -16.75 12.80
C THR A 158 -3.35 -17.96 13.60
N LYS A 159 -2.49 -18.45 14.50
CA LYS A 159 -2.86 -19.48 15.47
C LYS A 159 -3.93 -18.92 16.42
N SER A 160 -4.77 -19.78 16.98
CA SER A 160 -5.90 -19.38 17.84
C SER A 160 -5.48 -18.47 19.02
N TRP A 161 -4.35 -18.75 19.65
CA TRP A 161 -3.81 -17.93 20.74
C TRP A 161 -3.31 -16.56 20.26
N GLN A 162 -2.67 -16.49 19.06
CA GLN A 162 -2.25 -15.23 18.45
C GLN A 162 -3.44 -14.34 18.17
N ARG A 163 -4.52 -14.92 17.64
CA ARG A 163 -5.76 -14.20 17.36
C ARG A 163 -6.40 -13.62 18.62
N ARG A 164 -6.33 -14.33 19.76
CA ARG A 164 -6.82 -13.80 21.05
C ARG A 164 -5.97 -12.61 21.52
N ILE A 165 -4.65 -12.72 21.42
CA ILE A 165 -3.73 -11.61 21.75
C ILE A 165 -4.00 -10.42 20.82
N ASP A 166 -4.14 -10.65 19.53
CA ASP A 166 -4.42 -9.60 18.55
C ASP A 166 -5.70 -8.82 18.90
N TRP A 167 -6.80 -9.54 19.24
CA TRP A 167 -8.04 -8.88 19.65
C TRP A 167 -7.88 -8.08 20.94
N LEU A 168 -7.14 -8.58 21.91
CA LEU A 168 -6.82 -7.84 23.13
C LEU A 168 -5.98 -6.60 22.84
N THR A 169 -4.96 -6.74 21.98
CA THR A 169 -4.13 -5.63 21.53
C THR A 169 -4.95 -4.56 20.81
N VAL A 170 -5.84 -4.98 19.91
CA VAL A 170 -6.76 -4.06 19.22
C VAL A 170 -7.67 -3.36 20.23
N ALA A 171 -8.26 -4.08 21.20
CA ALA A 171 -9.13 -3.48 22.19
C ALA A 171 -8.42 -2.40 23.04
N ILE A 172 -7.15 -2.63 23.40
CA ILE A 172 -6.35 -1.68 24.20
C ILE A 172 -5.89 -0.50 23.34
N LEU A 173 -5.40 -0.77 22.12
CA LEU A 173 -4.77 0.24 21.26
C LEU A 173 -5.72 0.96 20.32
N ALA A 174 -6.99 0.54 20.20
CA ALA A 174 -7.94 1.10 19.23
C ALA A 174 -8.05 2.63 19.32
N ILE A 175 -8.28 3.14 20.53
CA ILE A 175 -8.48 4.58 20.75
C ILE A 175 -7.18 5.36 20.58
N PRO A 176 -6.05 5.03 21.26
CA PRO A 176 -4.82 5.78 21.08
C PRO A 176 -4.29 5.69 19.64
N ALA A 177 -4.40 4.54 18.98
CA ALA A 177 -4.03 4.41 17.57
C ALA A 177 -4.93 5.25 16.65
N PHE A 178 -6.22 5.37 16.95
CA PHE A 178 -7.15 6.22 16.20
C PHE A 178 -6.79 7.71 16.31
N LEU A 179 -6.52 8.19 17.52
CA LEU A 179 -6.12 9.59 17.74
C LEU A 179 -4.80 9.90 17.02
N LEU A 180 -3.83 8.98 17.10
CA LEU A 180 -2.57 9.12 16.39
C LEU A 180 -2.77 9.08 14.86
N ALA A 181 -3.63 8.19 14.36
CA ALA A 181 -3.97 8.11 12.95
C ALA A 181 -4.59 9.40 12.44
N LEU A 182 -5.48 10.02 13.22
CA LEU A 182 -6.11 11.29 12.88
C LEU A 182 -5.07 12.41 12.75
N ALA A 183 -4.13 12.50 13.70
CA ALA A 183 -3.05 13.50 13.66
C ALA A 183 -2.11 13.28 12.47
N LEU A 184 -1.62 12.06 12.28
CA LEU A 184 -0.70 11.72 11.19
C LEU A 184 -1.35 11.89 9.82
N GLU A 185 -2.62 11.51 9.67
CA GLU A 185 -3.32 11.66 8.40
C GLU A 185 -3.62 13.14 8.09
N SER A 186 -3.91 13.96 9.10
CA SER A 186 -4.05 15.40 8.91
C SER A 186 -2.75 16.03 8.38
N LEU A 187 -1.62 15.65 8.93
CA LEU A 187 -0.30 16.06 8.42
C LEU A 187 -0.05 15.53 7.00
N GLY A 188 -0.43 14.29 6.74
CA GLY A 188 -0.35 13.66 5.43
C GLY A 188 -1.12 14.43 4.36
N VAL A 189 -2.33 14.86 4.69
CA VAL A 189 -3.18 15.66 3.79
C VAL A 189 -2.61 17.03 3.54
N LEU A 190 -2.19 17.73 4.59
CA LEU A 190 -1.56 19.05 4.45
C LEU A 190 -0.32 19.01 3.56
N SER A 191 0.40 17.88 3.54
CA SER A 191 1.56 17.64 2.68
C SER A 191 1.19 17.02 1.31
N GLY A 192 -0.09 16.88 0.98
CA GLY A 192 -0.55 16.25 -0.28
C GLY A 192 -0.37 14.72 -0.32
N ARG A 193 -0.18 14.07 0.82
CA ARG A 193 0.12 12.63 0.97
C ARG A 193 -0.96 11.86 1.73
N GLY A 194 -2.24 12.18 1.51
CA GLY A 194 -3.35 11.44 2.11
C GLY A 194 -3.40 9.97 1.68
N SER A 195 -3.87 9.11 2.59
CA SER A 195 -3.82 7.65 2.43
C SER A 195 -4.80 7.10 1.40
N VAL A 196 -5.98 7.70 1.25
CA VAL A 196 -6.97 7.32 0.24
C VAL A 196 -7.39 8.52 -0.55
N ILE A 197 -7.23 8.42 -1.86
CA ILE A 197 -7.52 9.49 -2.80
C ILE A 197 -8.54 9.04 -3.84
N SER A 198 -9.29 10.02 -4.33
CA SER A 198 -10.14 9.88 -5.51
C SER A 198 -9.64 10.81 -6.60
N ILE A 199 -9.52 10.30 -7.80
CA ILE A 199 -9.05 11.03 -8.98
C ILE A 199 -10.18 11.06 -10.01
N GLU A 200 -10.46 12.23 -10.54
CA GLU A 200 -11.36 12.44 -11.68
C GLU A 200 -10.51 12.68 -12.93
N THR A 201 -10.80 11.93 -14.00
CA THR A 201 -10.12 12.06 -15.30
C THR A 201 -11.08 12.61 -16.34
N GLU A 202 -10.53 13.30 -17.34
CA GLU A 202 -11.27 13.78 -18.51
C GLU A 202 -10.42 13.59 -19.78
N PRO A 203 -11.04 13.43 -20.96
CA PRO A 203 -10.31 13.43 -22.23
C PRO A 203 -9.55 14.75 -22.42
N LEU A 204 -8.41 14.67 -23.12
CA LEU A 204 -7.64 15.85 -23.58
C LEU A 204 -8.39 16.60 -24.67
#